data_86d4cc82615245ece3b63b6184471cc1
#
_entry.id   86d4cc82615245ece3b63b6184471cc1
#
_cell.length_a   1.000
_cell.length_b   1.000
_cell.length_c   1.000
_cell.angle_alpha   90.00
_cell.angle_beta   90.00
_cell.angle_gamma   90.00
#
_symmetry.space_group_name_H-M   'P 1'
#
loop_
_entity.id
_entity.type
_entity.pdbx_description
1 polymer ?
#
loop_
_entity_poly.entity_id
_entity_poly.type
_entity_poly.pdbx_seq_one_letter_code
_entity_poly.pdbx_strand_id
1 'polypeptide(L)'
;MAITAEDIRREVKEKNVTFLRLMFSDIAGSLKNVEIPATDEQLDKVLSNKAMFDGSSIEGFVRINESDMYLYPDLDTWIVFPWGDENGAVAGLICDIYTAEGEPFAGDPRGNLKRALKHMEEVGFKSFNLGPEPEFFLFKLDEDGETTLEVNDRGGYFDLAPTDLADNTRREIVNVLTQLGFEVEASHHEVAVGQHEIDFKYADVLKACDNIQIFKLVVKTIARKHNLYATFMAKPKFGINGSGMHCNMSLFDKDGNNAFFDPEDPRGMQLSQNAYYFLGGLMEHAYNYTAIMNPTVNSYKRLVPGYEAPVYIAWAGRNRSPLIRVPASRGMGTRLELRSVDPTANPYLALAVLLEAGLDGIENKIEAPEPVESNIYVLNEAERKEYGIKDLPSTLHNAVKGLLEDDVVKEALGDHILTNFVEAKRIEWASYAAFVSQWEIDNYLHLY
;
A
#
# COMPACT_ATOMS: atom_id res chain seq x y z
N MET A 1 -20.95 14.98 -3.65
CA MET A 1 -21.45 15.03 -5.04
C MET A 1 -20.28 14.71 -5.93
N ALA A 2 -20.46 13.88 -6.96
CA ALA A 2 -19.40 13.58 -7.92
C ALA A 2 -18.94 14.87 -8.62
N ILE A 3 -17.64 15.03 -8.82
CA ILE A 3 -17.03 16.16 -9.50
C ILE A 3 -17.32 16.04 -11.01
N THR A 4 -17.78 17.12 -11.62
CA THR A 4 -18.08 17.15 -13.03
C THR A 4 -16.96 17.82 -13.85
N ALA A 5 -16.93 17.58 -15.17
CA ALA A 5 -16.01 18.26 -16.07
C ALA A 5 -16.18 19.80 -16.03
N GLU A 6 -17.40 20.29 -15.79
CA GLU A 6 -17.67 21.72 -15.64
C GLU A 6 -17.10 22.29 -14.33
N ASP A 7 -17.17 21.53 -13.25
CA ASP A 7 -16.56 21.91 -11.98
C ASP A 7 -15.04 22.05 -12.13
N ILE A 8 -14.40 21.10 -12.79
CA ILE A 8 -12.95 21.16 -13.08
C ILE A 8 -12.62 22.39 -13.90
N ARG A 9 -13.36 22.68 -14.97
CA ARG A 9 -13.15 23.89 -15.82
C ARG A 9 -13.30 25.17 -15.03
N ARG A 10 -14.27 25.22 -14.11
CA ARG A 10 -14.46 26.34 -13.21
C ARG A 10 -13.28 26.50 -12.26
N GLU A 11 -12.88 25.42 -11.58
CA GLU A 11 -11.78 25.47 -10.62
C GLU A 11 -10.43 25.79 -11.26
N VAL A 12 -10.16 25.30 -12.47
CA VAL A 12 -8.96 25.66 -13.23
C VAL A 12 -8.83 27.18 -13.36
N LYS A 13 -9.94 27.88 -13.65
CA LYS A 13 -9.96 29.34 -13.79
C LYS A 13 -9.89 30.06 -12.45
N GLU A 14 -10.70 29.64 -11.48
CA GLU A 14 -10.80 30.27 -10.16
C GLU A 14 -9.49 30.15 -9.35
N LYS A 15 -8.80 29.00 -9.46
CA LYS A 15 -7.57 28.72 -8.72
C LYS A 15 -6.29 28.99 -9.53
N ASN A 16 -6.41 29.58 -10.73
CA ASN A 16 -5.30 29.85 -11.64
C ASN A 16 -4.43 28.61 -11.87
N VAL A 17 -5.05 27.47 -12.17
CA VAL A 17 -4.33 26.24 -12.49
C VAL A 17 -3.71 26.37 -13.87
N THR A 18 -2.39 26.24 -13.96
CA THR A 18 -1.62 26.40 -15.20
C THR A 18 -1.07 25.07 -15.72
N PHE A 19 -0.96 24.04 -14.88
CA PHE A 19 -0.53 22.69 -15.26
C PHE A 19 -1.44 21.62 -14.68
N LEU A 20 -1.64 20.55 -15.45
CA LEU A 20 -2.38 19.34 -15.04
C LEU A 20 -1.43 18.15 -15.02
N ARG A 21 -1.43 17.41 -13.92
CA ARG A 21 -0.76 16.12 -13.77
C ARG A 21 -1.75 15.00 -13.97
N LEU A 22 -1.57 14.24 -15.03
CA LEU A 22 -2.30 13.00 -15.27
C LEU A 22 -1.48 11.86 -14.65
N MET A 23 -1.93 11.38 -13.49
CA MET A 23 -1.18 10.46 -12.64
C MET A 23 -1.68 9.04 -12.80
N PHE A 24 -0.77 8.07 -12.80
CA PHE A 24 -1.07 6.64 -12.83
C PHE A 24 0.03 5.86 -12.12
N SER A 25 -0.21 4.60 -11.78
CA SER A 25 0.79 3.75 -11.11
C SER A 25 1.31 2.67 -12.06
N ASP A 26 2.62 2.42 -12.04
CA ASP A 26 3.19 1.24 -12.68
C ASP A 26 2.99 -0.03 -11.83
N ILE A 27 3.39 -1.20 -12.36
CA ILE A 27 3.27 -2.48 -11.64
C ILE A 27 4.08 -2.51 -10.33
N ALA A 28 5.19 -1.79 -10.28
CA ALA A 28 6.01 -1.68 -9.07
C ALA A 28 5.38 -0.77 -7.98
N GLY A 29 4.26 -0.08 -8.28
CA GLY A 29 3.58 0.82 -7.35
C GLY A 29 4.15 2.24 -7.33
N SER A 30 5.00 2.59 -8.30
CA SER A 30 5.49 3.96 -8.44
C SER A 30 4.43 4.84 -9.09
N LEU A 31 4.15 5.99 -8.45
CA LEU A 31 3.28 7.01 -9.05
C LEU A 31 4.04 7.73 -10.18
N LYS A 32 3.53 7.62 -11.39
CA LYS A 32 4.00 8.29 -12.61
C LYS A 32 3.05 9.41 -12.98
N ASN A 33 3.49 10.33 -13.83
CA ASN A 33 2.59 11.33 -14.39
C ASN A 33 3.03 11.81 -15.76
N VAL A 34 2.07 12.31 -16.51
CA VAL A 34 2.27 13.19 -17.66
C VAL A 34 1.78 14.57 -17.25
N GLU A 35 2.62 15.59 -17.33
CA GLU A 35 2.24 16.97 -17.00
C GLU A 35 1.99 17.74 -18.30
N ILE A 36 0.86 18.43 -18.38
CA ILE A 36 0.43 19.19 -19.55
C ILE A 36 -0.03 20.59 -19.13
N PRO A 37 0.11 21.63 -20.01
CA PRO A 37 -0.45 22.96 -19.75
C PRO A 37 -1.98 22.88 -19.65
N ALA A 38 -2.56 23.60 -18.69
CA ALA A 38 -4.02 23.63 -18.46
C ALA A 38 -4.76 24.60 -19.42
N THR A 39 -4.42 24.56 -20.72
CA THR A 39 -5.14 25.33 -21.75
C THR A 39 -6.50 24.70 -22.03
N ASP A 40 -7.46 25.50 -22.54
CA ASP A 40 -8.79 24.97 -22.86
C ASP A 40 -8.73 23.79 -23.85
N GLU A 41 -7.83 23.81 -24.84
CA GLU A 41 -7.64 22.71 -25.80
C GLU A 41 -7.13 21.43 -25.11
N GLN A 42 -6.12 21.53 -24.23
CA GLN A 42 -5.58 20.36 -23.54
C GLN A 42 -6.58 19.80 -22.51
N LEU A 43 -7.28 20.71 -21.82
CA LEU A 43 -8.33 20.31 -20.87
C LEU A 43 -9.48 19.57 -21.58
N ASP A 44 -9.86 20.00 -22.81
CA ASP A 44 -10.83 19.29 -23.64
C ASP A 44 -10.37 17.89 -24.00
N LYS A 45 -9.09 17.73 -24.37
CA LYS A 45 -8.51 16.40 -24.65
C LYS A 45 -8.56 15.50 -23.44
N VAL A 46 -8.15 16.00 -22.27
CA VAL A 46 -8.17 15.24 -21.00
C VAL A 46 -9.58 14.80 -20.65
N LEU A 47 -10.51 15.74 -20.57
CA LEU A 47 -11.89 15.48 -20.16
C LEU A 47 -12.69 14.65 -21.18
N SER A 48 -12.19 14.47 -22.40
CA SER A 48 -12.75 13.59 -23.43
C SER A 48 -11.98 12.26 -23.60
N ASN A 49 -11.10 11.91 -22.66
CA ASN A 49 -10.31 10.66 -22.65
C ASN A 49 -9.38 10.52 -23.88
N LYS A 50 -8.78 11.63 -24.33
CA LYS A 50 -7.89 11.69 -25.52
C LYS A 50 -6.44 12.02 -25.15
N ALA A 51 -6.09 11.99 -23.86
CA ALA A 51 -4.72 12.17 -23.43
C ALA A 51 -3.93 10.89 -23.69
N MET A 52 -2.98 10.94 -24.60
CA MET A 52 -2.15 9.81 -25.02
C MET A 52 -0.76 9.91 -24.38
N PHE A 53 -0.15 8.76 -24.12
CA PHE A 53 1.24 8.67 -23.69
C PHE A 53 1.90 7.41 -24.26
N ASP A 54 3.24 7.39 -24.26
CA ASP A 54 4.04 6.24 -24.65
C ASP A 54 4.21 5.30 -23.45
N GLY A 55 3.54 4.14 -23.49
CA GLY A 55 3.64 3.10 -22.47
C GLY A 55 4.88 2.22 -22.58
N SER A 56 5.62 2.25 -23.70
CA SER A 56 6.74 1.34 -23.95
C SER A 56 7.95 1.59 -23.05
N SER A 57 8.07 2.79 -22.50
CA SER A 57 9.11 3.17 -21.54
C SER A 57 8.73 2.91 -20.08
N ILE A 58 7.54 2.36 -19.82
CA ILE A 58 7.06 2.00 -18.48
C ILE A 58 7.29 0.50 -18.29
N GLU A 59 8.08 0.15 -17.27
CA GLU A 59 8.41 -1.25 -16.96
C GLU A 59 7.13 -2.08 -16.72
N GLY A 60 7.04 -3.22 -17.41
CA GLY A 60 5.91 -4.13 -17.30
C GLY A 60 4.65 -3.71 -18.06
N PHE A 61 4.67 -2.60 -18.83
CA PHE A 61 3.47 -2.19 -19.57
C PHE A 61 3.39 -2.86 -20.93
N VAL A 62 3.91 -2.26 -21.97
CA VAL A 62 3.75 -2.73 -23.35
C VAL A 62 5.08 -2.75 -24.11
N ARG A 63 5.08 -3.42 -25.27
CA ARG A 63 6.22 -3.40 -26.18
C ARG A 63 6.20 -2.12 -27.03
N ILE A 64 7.37 -1.77 -27.60
CA ILE A 64 7.54 -0.56 -28.42
C ILE A 64 6.60 -0.47 -29.63
N ASN A 65 6.13 -1.58 -30.15
CA ASN A 65 5.18 -1.64 -31.27
C ASN A 65 3.71 -1.48 -30.86
N GLU A 66 3.43 -1.40 -29.54
CA GLU A 66 2.10 -1.23 -28.96
C GLU A 66 2.12 -0.08 -27.95
N SER A 67 2.93 0.97 -28.22
CA SER A 67 3.28 2.00 -27.24
C SER A 67 2.18 3.00 -26.95
N ASP A 68 1.27 3.22 -27.91
CA ASP A 68 0.24 4.26 -27.78
C ASP A 68 -0.84 3.84 -26.77
N MET A 69 -0.85 4.51 -25.63
CA MET A 69 -1.81 4.28 -24.54
C MET A 69 -2.53 5.58 -24.18
N TYR A 70 -3.70 5.44 -23.55
CA TYR A 70 -4.55 6.55 -23.18
C TYR A 70 -4.79 6.61 -21.68
N LEU A 71 -4.79 7.84 -21.16
CA LEU A 71 -5.11 8.16 -19.77
C LEU A 71 -6.57 8.60 -19.66
N TYR A 72 -7.37 7.84 -18.96
CA TYR A 72 -8.77 8.14 -18.68
C TYR A 72 -8.88 8.66 -17.24
N PRO A 73 -9.01 9.99 -17.06
CA PRO A 73 -9.01 10.59 -15.74
C PRO A 73 -10.27 10.23 -14.96
N ASP A 74 -10.08 9.82 -13.71
CA ASP A 74 -11.16 9.70 -12.75
C ASP A 74 -11.40 11.09 -12.13
N LEU A 75 -12.52 11.72 -12.47
CA LEU A 75 -12.80 13.10 -12.08
C LEU A 75 -12.96 13.26 -10.56
N ASP A 76 -13.40 12.23 -9.85
CA ASP A 76 -13.54 12.26 -8.40
C ASP A 76 -12.18 12.29 -7.66
N THR A 77 -11.07 12.09 -8.39
CA THR A 77 -9.71 12.24 -7.88
C THR A 77 -9.10 13.63 -8.08
N TRP A 78 -9.88 14.61 -8.59
CA TRP A 78 -9.42 15.96 -8.80
C TRP A 78 -8.86 16.60 -7.54
N ILE A 79 -7.60 17.04 -7.59
CA ILE A 79 -6.94 17.78 -6.51
C ILE A 79 -6.17 18.98 -7.07
N VAL A 80 -6.11 20.07 -6.31
CA VAL A 80 -5.24 21.21 -6.60
C VAL A 80 -4.17 21.24 -5.52
N PHE A 81 -2.90 21.06 -5.92
CA PHE A 81 -1.80 21.01 -4.99
C PHE A 81 -1.49 22.39 -4.37
N PRO A 82 -1.22 22.47 -3.05
CA PRO A 82 -1.00 23.75 -2.38
C PRO A 82 0.41 24.33 -2.56
N TRP A 83 1.24 23.71 -3.39
CA TRP A 83 2.62 24.15 -3.66
C TRP A 83 2.79 24.72 -5.09
N GLY A 84 1.85 25.50 -5.54
CA GLY A 84 2.02 26.34 -6.71
C GLY A 84 3.04 27.47 -6.48
N ASP A 85 3.45 28.11 -7.54
CA ASP A 85 4.31 29.27 -7.51
C ASP A 85 3.60 30.52 -8.10
N GLU A 86 4.34 31.61 -8.31
CA GLU A 86 3.83 32.84 -8.93
C GLU A 86 3.32 32.64 -10.37
N ASN A 87 3.68 31.54 -11.03
CA ASN A 87 3.25 31.20 -12.38
C ASN A 87 1.90 30.45 -12.40
N GLY A 88 1.38 30.05 -11.26
CA GLY A 88 0.07 29.41 -11.10
C GLY A 88 0.10 28.13 -10.28
N ALA A 89 -1.08 27.54 -10.12
CA ALA A 89 -1.27 26.29 -9.40
C ALA A 89 -1.09 25.07 -10.33
N VAL A 90 -0.73 23.95 -9.72
CA VAL A 90 -0.70 22.64 -10.36
C VAL A 90 -1.84 21.80 -9.80
N ALA A 91 -2.63 21.17 -10.68
CA ALA A 91 -3.67 20.24 -10.28
C ALA A 91 -3.34 18.83 -10.77
N GLY A 92 -4.00 17.83 -10.19
CA GLY A 92 -3.81 16.43 -10.53
C GLY A 92 -5.11 15.65 -10.65
N LEU A 93 -5.06 14.62 -11.48
CA LEU A 93 -6.09 13.59 -11.65
C LEU A 93 -5.41 12.22 -11.68
N ILE A 94 -5.96 11.26 -10.98
CA ILE A 94 -5.54 9.87 -11.15
C ILE A 94 -6.30 9.28 -12.32
N CYS A 95 -5.60 8.55 -13.18
CA CYS A 95 -6.11 8.03 -14.42
C CYS A 95 -6.09 6.50 -14.43
N ASP A 96 -7.09 5.91 -15.04
CA ASP A 96 -7.07 4.54 -15.53
C ASP A 96 -6.35 4.50 -16.88
N ILE A 97 -5.78 3.35 -17.22
CA ILE A 97 -5.02 3.19 -18.46
C ILE A 97 -5.83 2.35 -19.46
N TYR A 98 -5.88 2.82 -20.70
CA TYR A 98 -6.59 2.19 -21.79
C TYR A 98 -5.67 1.99 -23.01
N THR A 99 -5.95 0.96 -23.79
CA THR A 99 -5.26 0.69 -25.05
C THR A 99 -5.71 1.64 -26.16
N ALA A 100 -5.02 1.63 -27.30
CA ALA A 100 -5.40 2.40 -28.49
C ALA A 100 -6.79 2.03 -29.04
N GLU A 101 -7.25 0.81 -28.80
CA GLU A 101 -8.57 0.31 -29.18
C GLU A 101 -9.69 0.78 -28.21
N GLY A 102 -9.34 1.44 -27.12
CA GLY A 102 -10.28 1.91 -26.11
C GLY A 102 -10.70 0.86 -25.09
N GLU A 103 -9.92 -0.22 -24.96
CA GLU A 103 -10.14 -1.26 -23.96
C GLU A 103 -9.31 -0.97 -22.69
N PRO A 104 -9.81 -1.33 -21.50
CA PRO A 104 -9.02 -1.24 -20.27
C PRO A 104 -7.72 -2.04 -20.40
N PHE A 105 -6.60 -1.43 -20.04
CA PHE A 105 -5.31 -2.10 -20.12
C PHE A 105 -5.14 -3.16 -19.03
N ALA A 106 -4.83 -4.41 -19.42
CA ALA A 106 -4.70 -5.53 -18.48
C ALA A 106 -3.54 -5.38 -17.48
N GLY A 107 -2.58 -4.51 -17.76
CA GLY A 107 -1.44 -4.19 -16.91
C GLY A 107 -1.65 -2.99 -15.98
N ASP A 108 -2.83 -2.37 -15.98
CA ASP A 108 -3.16 -1.27 -15.07
C ASP A 108 -3.45 -1.79 -13.65
N PRO A 109 -2.61 -1.48 -12.64
CA PRO A 109 -2.86 -1.91 -11.26
C PRO A 109 -4.18 -1.39 -10.68
N ARG A 110 -4.57 -0.14 -11.02
CA ARG A 110 -5.83 0.46 -10.57
C ARG A 110 -7.03 -0.24 -11.22
N GLY A 111 -6.92 -0.53 -12.52
CA GLY A 111 -7.89 -1.35 -13.25
C GLY A 111 -8.01 -2.78 -12.70
N ASN A 112 -6.89 -3.35 -12.23
CA ASN A 112 -6.88 -4.66 -11.58
C ASN A 112 -7.71 -4.67 -10.29
N LEU A 113 -7.54 -3.66 -9.41
CA LEU A 113 -8.38 -3.53 -8.21
C LEU A 113 -9.87 -3.37 -8.56
N LYS A 114 -10.20 -2.62 -9.61
CA LYS A 114 -11.59 -2.48 -10.08
C LYS A 114 -12.20 -3.83 -10.53
N ARG A 115 -11.39 -4.74 -11.09
CA ARG A 115 -11.86 -6.10 -11.42
C ARG A 115 -12.22 -6.89 -10.16
N ALA A 116 -11.35 -6.87 -9.13
CA ALA A 116 -11.62 -7.51 -7.85
C ALA A 116 -12.87 -6.92 -7.16
N LEU A 117 -13.07 -5.61 -7.22
CA LEU A 117 -14.27 -4.96 -6.69
C LEU A 117 -15.54 -5.41 -7.42
N LYS A 118 -15.47 -5.60 -8.73
CA LYS A 118 -16.60 -6.14 -9.49
C LYS A 118 -16.94 -7.57 -9.07
N HIS A 119 -15.93 -8.42 -8.87
CA HIS A 119 -16.13 -9.77 -8.33
C HIS A 119 -16.78 -9.73 -6.93
N MET A 120 -16.32 -8.86 -6.06
CA MET A 120 -16.94 -8.64 -4.75
C MET A 120 -18.44 -8.31 -4.85
N GLU A 121 -18.83 -7.45 -5.80
CA GLU A 121 -20.25 -7.12 -6.03
C GLU A 121 -21.04 -8.34 -6.51
N GLU A 122 -20.45 -9.19 -7.35
CA GLU A 122 -21.07 -10.45 -7.84
C GLU A 122 -21.26 -11.46 -6.69
N VAL A 123 -20.31 -11.55 -5.76
CA VAL A 123 -20.40 -12.37 -4.53
C VAL A 123 -21.49 -11.82 -3.58
N GLY A 124 -21.83 -10.55 -3.65
CA GLY A 124 -22.99 -9.97 -2.95
C GLY A 124 -22.67 -8.87 -1.94
N PHE A 125 -21.45 -8.36 -1.92
CA PHE A 125 -21.07 -7.22 -1.09
C PHE A 125 -21.14 -5.91 -1.88
N LYS A 126 -21.22 -4.78 -1.16
CA LYS A 126 -21.36 -3.45 -1.75
C LYS A 126 -20.06 -2.68 -1.77
N SER A 127 -19.28 -2.79 -0.71
CA SER A 127 -18.00 -2.09 -0.61
C SER A 127 -16.99 -2.85 0.23
N PHE A 128 -15.74 -2.68 -0.13
CA PHE A 128 -14.57 -3.07 0.63
C PHE A 128 -13.86 -1.80 1.08
N ASN A 129 -13.64 -1.65 2.37
CA ASN A 129 -13.05 -0.45 2.95
C ASN A 129 -11.67 -0.74 3.53
N LEU A 130 -10.78 0.24 3.42
CA LEU A 130 -9.41 0.20 3.90
C LEU A 130 -9.11 1.42 4.78
N GLY A 131 -8.58 1.19 5.98
CA GLY A 131 -7.87 2.17 6.81
C GLY A 131 -6.39 1.80 6.86
N PRO A 132 -5.52 2.47 6.10
CA PRO A 132 -4.09 2.18 6.09
C PRO A 132 -3.38 2.94 7.22
N GLU A 133 -2.31 2.33 7.76
CA GLU A 133 -1.39 2.93 8.75
C GLU A 133 0.02 2.93 8.15
N PRO A 134 0.36 3.90 7.27
CA PRO A 134 1.65 3.91 6.55
C PRO A 134 2.75 4.59 7.37
N GLU A 135 3.78 3.84 7.68
CA GLU A 135 4.98 4.32 8.34
C GLU A 135 6.06 4.76 7.34
N PHE A 136 6.90 5.71 7.75
CA PHE A 136 8.01 6.20 6.94
C PHE A 136 9.17 6.70 7.80
N PHE A 137 10.36 6.80 7.20
CA PHE A 137 11.55 7.37 7.85
C PHE A 137 11.91 8.73 7.25
N LEU A 138 12.46 9.59 8.10
CA LEU A 138 13.07 10.87 7.72
C LEU A 138 14.57 10.83 7.94
N PHE A 139 15.34 11.03 6.87
CA PHE A 139 16.79 11.14 6.88
C PHE A 139 17.23 12.57 6.59
N LYS A 140 18.39 12.95 7.14
CA LYS A 140 19.02 14.21 6.81
C LYS A 140 19.56 14.20 5.39
N LEU A 141 19.58 15.36 4.76
CA LEU A 141 20.32 15.62 3.54
C LEU A 141 21.71 16.17 3.88
N ASP A 142 22.68 15.91 3.03
CA ASP A 142 23.99 16.55 3.10
C ASP A 142 23.97 17.97 2.49
N GLU A 143 25.17 18.60 2.43
CA GLU A 143 25.34 19.96 1.90
C GLU A 143 25.02 20.06 0.40
N ASP A 144 25.16 18.96 -0.34
CA ASP A 144 24.84 18.85 -1.77
C ASP A 144 23.36 18.50 -2.00
N GLY A 145 22.60 18.26 -0.93
CA GLY A 145 21.19 17.87 -0.96
C GLY A 145 20.96 16.40 -1.28
N GLU A 146 22.00 15.56 -1.15
CA GLU A 146 21.90 14.10 -1.29
C GLU A 146 21.47 13.45 0.02
N THR A 147 20.87 12.28 -0.08
CA THR A 147 20.36 11.54 1.08
C THR A 147 21.48 10.89 1.86
N THR A 148 21.53 11.14 3.17
CA THR A 148 22.44 10.45 4.09
C THR A 148 21.78 9.23 4.73
N LEU A 149 22.53 8.45 5.53
CA LEU A 149 21.99 7.41 6.41
C LEU A 149 21.81 7.93 7.86
N GLU A 150 21.87 9.25 8.06
CA GLU A 150 21.59 9.87 9.34
C GLU A 150 20.10 10.19 9.48
N VAL A 151 19.47 9.61 10.49
CA VAL A 151 18.09 9.95 10.87
C VAL A 151 18.03 11.36 11.46
N ASN A 152 16.89 12.02 11.35
CA ASN A 152 16.75 13.40 11.79
C ASN A 152 16.77 13.58 13.31
N ASP A 153 16.42 12.56 14.10
CA ASP A 153 16.32 12.63 15.56
C ASP A 153 16.71 11.31 16.25
N ARG A 154 16.46 11.26 17.56
CA ARG A 154 16.63 10.08 18.42
C ARG A 154 15.38 9.79 19.24
N GLY A 155 14.22 10.25 18.77
CA GLY A 155 12.94 9.99 19.38
C GLY A 155 12.56 8.49 19.36
N GLY A 156 11.59 8.16 20.15
CA GLY A 156 10.93 6.85 20.22
C GLY A 156 9.42 7.01 20.23
N TYR A 157 8.73 5.91 20.49
CA TYR A 157 7.26 5.83 20.37
C TYR A 157 6.55 6.92 21.21
N PHE A 158 5.76 7.75 20.54
CA PHE A 158 5.02 8.87 21.11
C PHE A 158 5.86 9.98 21.76
N ASP A 159 7.17 10.04 21.50
CA ASP A 159 7.97 11.18 21.91
C ASP A 159 7.47 12.46 21.24
N LEU A 160 7.64 13.57 21.94
CA LEU A 160 7.25 14.92 21.49
C LEU A 160 8.49 15.84 21.42
N ALA A 161 8.32 17.01 20.83
CA ALA A 161 9.36 18.02 20.85
C ALA A 161 9.76 18.37 22.29
N PRO A 162 11.07 18.58 22.61
CA PRO A 162 12.19 18.75 21.68
C PRO A 162 12.93 17.44 21.31
N THR A 163 12.49 16.26 21.76
CA THR A 163 13.12 14.98 21.42
C THR A 163 12.78 14.60 19.97
N ASP A 164 11.52 14.70 19.59
CA ASP A 164 11.05 14.58 18.22
C ASP A 164 11.37 15.88 17.46
N LEU A 165 12.34 15.82 16.55
CA LEU A 165 12.74 16.97 15.74
C LEU A 165 11.95 17.13 14.45
N ALA A 166 11.08 16.19 14.12
CA ALA A 166 10.24 16.25 12.92
C ALA A 166 8.80 16.70 13.19
N ASP A 167 8.47 17.09 14.42
CA ASP A 167 7.11 17.51 14.79
C ASP A 167 6.55 18.60 13.84
N ASN A 168 7.35 19.61 13.49
CA ASN A 168 6.94 20.66 12.56
C ASN A 168 6.75 20.12 11.13
N THR A 169 7.61 19.20 10.68
CA THR A 169 7.50 18.59 9.35
C THR A 169 6.22 17.74 9.26
N ARG A 170 5.95 16.90 10.26
CA ARG A 170 4.70 16.12 10.30
C ARG A 170 3.47 17.03 10.35
N ARG A 171 3.50 18.11 11.13
CA ARG A 171 2.39 19.07 11.20
C ARG A 171 2.12 19.73 9.84
N GLU A 172 3.16 20.10 9.07
CA GLU A 172 2.97 20.65 7.73
C GLU A 172 2.42 19.58 6.78
N ILE A 173 2.90 18.32 6.85
CA ILE A 173 2.33 17.21 6.08
C ILE A 173 0.85 17.05 6.37
N VAL A 174 0.45 16.99 7.65
CA VAL A 174 -0.97 16.86 8.07
C VAL A 174 -1.81 18.03 7.56
N ASN A 175 -1.32 19.26 7.65
CA ASN A 175 -2.02 20.44 7.14
C ASN A 175 -2.25 20.37 5.62
N VAL A 176 -1.24 19.94 4.86
CA VAL A 176 -1.37 19.75 3.41
C VAL A 176 -2.35 18.63 3.08
N LEU A 177 -2.26 17.47 3.75
CA LEU A 177 -3.21 16.37 3.57
C LEU A 177 -4.65 16.82 3.85
N THR A 178 -4.86 17.58 4.93
CA THR A 178 -6.18 18.12 5.29
C THR A 178 -6.71 19.08 4.20
N GLN A 179 -5.85 19.93 3.65
CA GLN A 179 -6.22 20.80 2.52
C GLN A 179 -6.60 20.01 1.26
N LEU A 180 -6.01 18.83 1.06
CA LEU A 180 -6.33 17.91 -0.03
C LEU A 180 -7.55 17.01 0.27
N GLY A 181 -8.22 17.22 1.42
CA GLY A 181 -9.44 16.51 1.79
C GLY A 181 -9.24 15.20 2.54
N PHE A 182 -8.04 14.93 3.05
CA PHE A 182 -7.82 13.79 3.94
C PHE A 182 -8.40 14.07 5.32
N GLU A 183 -9.09 13.11 5.90
CA GLU A 183 -9.45 13.10 7.31
C GLU A 183 -8.33 12.41 8.09
N VAL A 184 -7.36 13.18 8.60
CA VAL A 184 -6.23 12.63 9.38
C VAL A 184 -6.74 12.34 10.80
N GLU A 185 -6.46 11.13 11.32
CA GLU A 185 -6.88 10.64 12.64
C GLU A 185 -5.76 10.75 13.68
N ALA A 186 -4.52 10.40 13.31
CA ALA A 186 -3.35 10.44 14.19
C ALA A 186 -2.08 10.83 13.44
N SER A 187 -1.11 11.33 14.19
CA SER A 187 0.23 11.66 13.70
C SER A 187 1.19 11.61 14.88
N HIS A 188 2.17 10.72 14.83
CA HIS A 188 3.10 10.52 15.94
C HIS A 188 4.49 10.05 15.48
N HIS A 189 5.46 10.15 16.40
CA HIS A 189 6.75 9.51 16.27
C HIS A 189 6.60 8.00 16.54
N GLU A 190 7.21 7.17 15.70
CA GLU A 190 7.22 5.73 15.83
C GLU A 190 8.36 5.20 16.72
N VAL A 191 8.44 3.86 16.90
CA VAL A 191 9.40 3.21 17.81
C VAL A 191 10.84 3.45 17.40
N ALA A 192 11.13 3.38 16.09
CA ALA A 192 12.49 3.57 15.61
C ALA A 192 12.85 5.05 15.50
N VAL A 193 14.11 5.37 15.79
CA VAL A 193 14.65 6.72 15.59
C VAL A 193 14.41 7.23 14.16
N GLY A 194 13.88 8.44 14.03
CA GLY A 194 13.54 9.04 12.73
C GLY A 194 12.38 8.39 12.01
N GLN A 195 11.57 7.55 12.67
CA GLN A 195 10.41 6.90 12.10
C GLN A 195 9.13 7.61 12.56
N HIS A 196 8.18 7.72 11.63
CA HIS A 196 6.94 8.47 11.81
C HIS A 196 5.77 7.71 11.19
N GLU A 197 4.57 7.97 11.73
CA GLU A 197 3.31 7.46 11.24
C GLU A 197 2.29 8.59 11.17
N ILE A 198 1.44 8.55 10.14
CA ILE A 198 0.29 9.44 9.99
C ILE A 198 -0.88 8.60 9.49
N ASP A 199 -1.86 8.45 10.35
CA ASP A 199 -3.06 7.67 10.07
C ASP A 199 -4.16 8.57 9.54
N PHE A 200 -4.84 8.10 8.52
CA PHE A 200 -6.01 8.77 7.97
C PHE A 200 -7.18 7.80 7.88
N LYS A 201 -8.36 8.37 8.01
CA LYS A 201 -9.62 7.65 8.10
C LYS A 201 -9.80 6.67 6.95
N TYR A 202 -10.39 5.53 7.28
CA TYR A 202 -10.76 4.53 6.28
C TYR A 202 -11.68 5.12 5.20
N ALA A 203 -11.55 4.59 4.00
CA ALA A 203 -12.40 4.93 2.86
C ALA A 203 -12.70 3.67 2.05
N ASP A 204 -13.57 3.79 1.03
CA ASP A 204 -13.64 2.79 -0.03
C ASP A 204 -12.23 2.49 -0.54
N VAL A 205 -11.94 1.23 -0.79
CA VAL A 205 -10.58 0.74 -1.04
C VAL A 205 -9.91 1.40 -2.23
N LEU A 206 -10.64 1.70 -3.31
CA LEU A 206 -10.08 2.36 -4.48
C LEU A 206 -9.60 3.77 -4.11
N LYS A 207 -10.44 4.53 -3.42
CA LYS A 207 -10.09 5.86 -2.90
C LYS A 207 -8.95 5.79 -1.88
N ALA A 208 -8.94 4.79 -1.01
CA ALA A 208 -7.87 4.61 -0.02
C ALA A 208 -6.52 4.32 -0.69
N CYS A 209 -6.50 3.52 -1.77
CA CYS A 209 -5.30 3.27 -2.57
C CYS A 209 -4.82 4.52 -3.30
N ASP A 210 -5.74 5.29 -3.90
CA ASP A 210 -5.46 6.61 -4.49
C ASP A 210 -4.86 7.55 -3.43
N ASN A 211 -5.44 7.60 -2.25
CA ASN A 211 -4.95 8.38 -1.12
C ASN A 211 -3.54 7.96 -0.66
N ILE A 212 -3.21 6.68 -0.61
CA ILE A 212 -1.86 6.20 -0.29
C ILE A 212 -0.83 6.75 -1.29
N GLN A 213 -1.14 6.79 -2.57
CA GLN A 213 -0.24 7.35 -3.59
C GLN A 213 -0.03 8.86 -3.40
N ILE A 214 -1.10 9.61 -3.17
CA ILE A 214 -1.03 11.04 -2.89
C ILE A 214 -0.31 11.32 -1.57
N PHE A 215 -0.57 10.53 -0.52
CA PHE A 215 0.12 10.59 0.76
C PHE A 215 1.64 10.49 0.60
N LYS A 216 2.12 9.47 -0.13
CA LYS A 216 3.55 9.29 -0.39
C LYS A 216 4.16 10.49 -1.13
N LEU A 217 3.43 11.07 -2.09
CA LEU A 217 3.85 12.27 -2.80
C LEU A 217 3.95 13.47 -1.86
N VAL A 218 2.93 13.71 -1.03
CA VAL A 218 2.90 14.83 -0.07
C VAL A 218 4.05 14.71 0.94
N VAL A 219 4.21 13.54 1.56
CA VAL A 219 5.25 13.29 2.57
C VAL A 219 6.64 13.58 2.00
N LYS A 220 6.96 13.05 0.81
CA LYS A 220 8.25 13.29 0.15
C LYS A 220 8.45 14.76 -0.22
N THR A 221 7.41 15.44 -0.71
CA THR A 221 7.47 16.83 -1.11
C THR A 221 7.71 17.76 0.08
N ILE A 222 6.96 17.55 1.17
CA ILE A 222 7.09 18.39 2.37
C ILE A 222 8.39 18.10 3.12
N ALA A 223 8.80 16.82 3.25
CA ALA A 223 10.10 16.49 3.84
C ALA A 223 11.25 17.23 3.14
N ARG A 224 11.24 17.28 1.80
CA ARG A 224 12.25 17.99 1.01
C ARG A 224 12.29 19.49 1.31
N LYS A 225 11.14 20.13 1.54
CA LYS A 225 11.07 21.55 1.96
C LYS A 225 11.73 21.80 3.33
N HIS A 226 11.75 20.79 4.19
CA HIS A 226 12.38 20.82 5.50
C HIS A 226 13.84 20.31 5.50
N ASN A 227 14.48 20.20 4.34
CA ASN A 227 15.83 19.63 4.16
C ASN A 227 15.95 18.19 4.71
N LEU A 228 14.87 17.41 4.57
CA LEU A 228 14.81 16.00 4.93
C LEU A 228 14.49 15.15 3.70
N TYR A 229 14.86 13.89 3.77
CA TYR A 229 14.49 12.87 2.79
C TYR A 229 13.55 11.87 3.43
N ALA A 230 12.32 11.76 2.90
CA ALA A 230 11.36 10.76 3.34
C ALA A 230 11.49 9.48 2.52
N THR A 231 11.61 8.34 3.20
CA THR A 231 11.60 7.03 2.55
C THR A 231 10.53 6.13 3.13
N PHE A 232 9.89 5.38 2.22
CA PHE A 232 8.96 4.29 2.50
C PHE A 232 9.62 2.91 2.37
N MET A 233 10.93 2.84 2.41
CA MET A 233 11.70 1.60 2.39
C MET A 233 11.35 0.74 3.61
N ALA A 234 11.10 -0.56 3.42
CA ALA A 234 10.63 -1.45 4.48
C ALA A 234 11.62 -1.58 5.65
N LYS A 235 12.93 -1.57 5.38
CA LYS A 235 13.99 -1.64 6.40
C LYS A 235 15.20 -0.80 5.99
N PRO A 236 15.17 0.52 6.21
CA PRO A 236 16.24 1.39 5.74
C PRO A 236 17.52 1.31 6.57
N LYS A 237 17.44 0.82 7.82
CA LYS A 237 18.58 0.77 8.73
C LYS A 237 18.63 -0.53 9.53
N PHE A 238 19.82 -1.11 9.65
CA PHE A 238 20.05 -2.27 10.50
C PHE A 238 19.91 -1.93 12.00
N GLY A 239 19.38 -2.88 12.78
CA GLY A 239 19.32 -2.79 14.25
C GLY A 239 18.16 -1.97 14.82
N ILE A 240 17.25 -1.42 13.97
CA ILE A 240 16.04 -0.71 14.41
C ILE A 240 14.80 -1.31 13.73
N ASN A 241 13.58 -0.94 14.14
CA ASN A 241 12.34 -1.39 13.49
C ASN A 241 12.29 -0.94 12.02
N GLY A 242 11.56 -1.66 11.19
CA GLY A 242 11.25 -1.28 9.83
C GLY A 242 9.88 -0.65 9.72
N SER A 243 9.51 -0.15 8.54
CA SER A 243 8.21 0.46 8.27
C SER A 243 7.19 -0.57 7.81
N GLY A 244 6.03 -0.59 8.47
CA GLY A 244 4.82 -1.28 8.06
C GLY A 244 3.86 -0.35 7.32
N MET A 245 2.85 -0.98 6.73
CA MET A 245 1.63 -0.33 6.26
C MET A 245 0.48 -1.26 6.62
N HIS A 246 0.06 -1.21 7.88
CA HIS A 246 -1.00 -2.09 8.36
C HIS A 246 -2.30 -1.79 7.61
N CYS A 247 -3.00 -2.84 7.23
CA CYS A 247 -4.22 -2.75 6.43
C CYS A 247 -5.43 -3.15 7.28
N ASN A 248 -6.19 -2.16 7.73
CA ASN A 248 -7.46 -2.37 8.43
C ASN A 248 -8.59 -2.51 7.40
N MET A 249 -9.14 -3.71 7.26
CA MET A 249 -10.08 -4.08 6.19
C MET A 249 -11.45 -4.44 6.74
N SER A 250 -12.50 -4.05 6.02
CA SER A 250 -13.88 -4.43 6.31
C SER A 250 -14.73 -4.51 5.04
N LEU A 251 -15.67 -5.46 5.01
CA LEU A 251 -16.69 -5.57 3.97
C LEU A 251 -18.03 -5.01 4.44
N PHE A 252 -18.81 -4.46 3.52
CA PHE A 252 -20.16 -3.98 3.76
C PHE A 252 -21.15 -4.66 2.83
N ASP A 253 -22.31 -5.00 3.37
CA ASP A 253 -23.41 -5.59 2.62
C ASP A 253 -24.15 -4.55 1.74
N LYS A 254 -25.14 -5.03 0.96
CA LYS A 254 -25.96 -4.19 0.07
C LYS A 254 -26.79 -3.15 0.81
N ASP A 255 -27.08 -3.38 2.09
CA ASP A 255 -27.85 -2.47 2.95
C ASP A 255 -26.95 -1.45 3.65
N GLY A 256 -25.64 -1.58 3.52
CA GLY A 256 -24.64 -0.70 4.12
C GLY A 256 -24.27 -1.06 5.57
N ASN A 257 -24.59 -2.27 6.02
CA ASN A 257 -24.13 -2.78 7.29
C ASN A 257 -22.73 -3.39 7.16
N ASN A 258 -21.97 -3.35 8.26
CA ASN A 258 -20.68 -4.02 8.31
C ASN A 258 -20.86 -5.54 8.29
N ALA A 259 -20.44 -6.20 7.22
CA ALA A 259 -20.63 -7.63 6.99
C ALA A 259 -19.75 -8.52 7.90
N PHE A 260 -18.80 -7.91 8.63
CA PHE A 260 -17.95 -8.62 9.59
C PHE A 260 -18.51 -8.64 11.02
N PHE A 261 -19.56 -7.88 11.31
CA PHE A 261 -20.12 -7.77 12.65
C PHE A 261 -21.28 -8.72 12.86
N ASP A 262 -21.27 -9.47 13.98
CA ASP A 262 -22.39 -10.23 14.51
C ASP A 262 -22.39 -10.14 16.03
N PRO A 263 -23.39 -9.48 16.67
CA PRO A 263 -23.46 -9.36 18.11
C PRO A 263 -23.73 -10.70 18.82
N GLU A 264 -24.26 -11.69 18.11
CA GLU A 264 -24.63 -13.02 18.63
C GLU A 264 -23.58 -14.09 18.36
N ASP A 265 -22.36 -13.69 17.93
CA ASP A 265 -21.26 -14.58 17.62
C ASP A 265 -21.01 -15.63 18.74
N PRO A 266 -21.16 -16.94 18.48
CA PRO A 266 -20.97 -17.97 19.49
C PRO A 266 -19.53 -18.13 19.97
N ARG A 267 -18.56 -17.62 19.21
CA ARG A 267 -17.12 -17.59 19.59
C ARG A 267 -16.78 -16.40 20.51
N GLY A 268 -17.75 -15.46 20.73
CA GLY A 268 -17.65 -14.36 21.68
C GLY A 268 -16.77 -13.20 21.23
N MET A 269 -16.38 -13.16 19.96
CA MET A 269 -15.60 -12.06 19.39
C MET A 269 -16.44 -11.03 18.65
N GLN A 270 -17.76 -11.24 18.57
CA GLN A 270 -18.71 -10.44 17.82
C GLN A 270 -18.35 -10.31 16.33
N LEU A 271 -17.83 -11.39 15.75
CA LEU A 271 -17.54 -11.52 14.33
C LEU A 271 -18.60 -12.38 13.64
N SER A 272 -18.99 -11.96 12.44
CA SER A 272 -19.89 -12.76 11.61
C SER A 272 -19.16 -14.00 11.04
N GLN A 273 -19.92 -14.96 10.56
CA GLN A 273 -19.36 -16.11 9.86
C GLN A 273 -18.61 -15.68 8.60
N ASN A 274 -19.05 -14.62 7.90
CA ASN A 274 -18.33 -14.06 6.76
C ASN A 274 -16.97 -13.49 7.17
N ALA A 275 -16.85 -12.87 8.35
CA ALA A 275 -15.56 -12.41 8.86
C ALA A 275 -14.61 -13.57 9.12
N TYR A 276 -15.10 -14.68 9.71
CA TYR A 276 -14.28 -15.88 9.93
C TYR A 276 -13.87 -16.55 8.62
N TYR A 277 -14.75 -16.61 7.62
CA TYR A 277 -14.41 -17.14 6.30
C TYR A 277 -13.40 -16.25 5.57
N PHE A 278 -13.61 -14.93 5.57
CA PHE A 278 -12.67 -13.97 4.99
C PHE A 278 -11.28 -14.08 5.65
N LEU A 279 -11.26 -14.17 6.98
CA LEU A 279 -10.04 -14.41 7.76
C LEU A 279 -9.39 -15.76 7.39
N GLY A 280 -10.20 -16.81 7.24
CA GLY A 280 -9.75 -18.14 6.80
C GLY A 280 -9.05 -18.08 5.45
N GLY A 281 -9.63 -17.39 4.47
CA GLY A 281 -9.02 -17.17 3.15
C GLY A 281 -7.72 -16.38 3.24
N LEU A 282 -7.69 -15.29 4.00
CA LEU A 282 -6.46 -14.53 4.23
C LEU A 282 -5.35 -15.41 4.84
N MET A 283 -5.68 -16.30 5.75
CA MET A 283 -4.72 -17.20 6.42
C MET A 283 -4.22 -18.31 5.47
N GLU A 284 -5.10 -18.88 4.67
CA GLU A 284 -4.77 -19.96 3.72
C GLU A 284 -3.76 -19.48 2.67
N HIS A 285 -3.98 -18.28 2.09
CA HIS A 285 -3.16 -17.71 1.04
C HIS A 285 -1.97 -16.88 1.57
N ALA A 286 -1.78 -16.78 2.89
CA ALA A 286 -0.82 -15.85 3.49
C ALA A 286 0.61 -16.00 2.99
N TYR A 287 1.11 -17.24 2.88
CA TYR A 287 2.44 -17.51 2.35
C TYR A 287 2.58 -17.04 0.90
N ASN A 288 1.54 -17.22 0.12
CA ASN A 288 1.54 -17.09 -1.33
C ASN A 288 1.37 -15.62 -1.78
N TYR A 289 0.56 -14.83 -1.07
CA TYR A 289 0.42 -13.41 -1.39
C TYR A 289 1.57 -12.53 -0.83
N THR A 290 2.46 -13.08 0.01
CA THR A 290 3.52 -12.30 0.65
C THR A 290 4.41 -11.56 -0.36
N ALA A 291 4.66 -12.11 -1.56
CA ALA A 291 5.44 -11.43 -2.60
C ALA A 291 4.81 -10.10 -3.05
N ILE A 292 3.49 -9.97 -2.98
CA ILE A 292 2.77 -8.74 -3.34
C ILE A 292 2.71 -7.76 -2.17
N MET A 293 2.56 -8.27 -0.94
CA MET A 293 2.52 -7.46 0.29
C MET A 293 3.91 -6.93 0.69
N ASN A 294 4.97 -7.65 0.30
CA ASN A 294 6.36 -7.42 0.68
C ASN A 294 7.26 -7.62 -0.56
N PRO A 295 7.19 -6.69 -1.55
CA PRO A 295 7.63 -6.95 -2.92
C PRO A 295 9.12 -6.73 -3.18
N THR A 296 9.94 -6.42 -2.16
CA THR A 296 11.36 -6.13 -2.36
C THR A 296 12.26 -7.08 -1.57
N VAL A 297 13.51 -7.25 -1.99
CA VAL A 297 14.50 -7.98 -1.17
C VAL A 297 14.67 -7.36 0.20
N ASN A 298 14.45 -6.05 0.30
CA ASN A 298 14.53 -5.31 1.55
C ASN A 298 13.35 -5.59 2.49
N SER A 299 12.18 -5.94 1.97
CA SER A 299 11.00 -6.31 2.76
C SER A 299 11.31 -7.46 3.73
N TYR A 300 12.14 -8.41 3.31
CA TYR A 300 12.55 -9.58 4.12
C TYR A 300 13.64 -9.26 5.16
N LYS A 301 14.17 -8.02 5.16
CA LYS A 301 14.96 -7.48 6.27
C LYS A 301 14.08 -6.89 7.38
N ARG A 302 12.82 -6.52 7.06
CA ARG A 302 11.79 -6.16 8.04
C ARG A 302 11.14 -7.42 8.64
N LEU A 303 10.77 -8.40 7.82
CA LEU A 303 10.11 -9.65 8.25
C LEU A 303 11.09 -10.60 8.94
N VAL A 304 11.64 -10.14 10.05
CA VAL A 304 12.55 -10.92 10.93
C VAL A 304 12.08 -10.83 12.38
N PRO A 305 12.26 -11.88 13.20
CA PRO A 305 11.85 -11.86 14.60
C PRO A 305 12.56 -10.74 15.39
N GLY A 306 11.86 -10.14 16.37
CA GLY A 306 12.43 -9.18 17.31
C GLY A 306 12.30 -7.71 16.93
N TYR A 307 11.60 -7.37 15.83
CA TYR A 307 11.39 -6.00 15.36
C TYR A 307 9.93 -5.67 15.08
N GLU A 308 9.01 -6.26 15.84
CA GLU A 308 7.55 -6.00 15.80
C GLU A 308 6.84 -6.32 14.47
N ALA A 309 7.55 -6.78 13.45
CA ALA A 309 6.95 -7.26 12.22
C ALA A 309 6.48 -8.72 12.37
N PRO A 310 5.27 -9.08 11.89
CA PRO A 310 4.81 -10.45 11.96
C PRO A 310 5.58 -11.34 10.98
N VAL A 311 6.02 -12.50 11.46
CA VAL A 311 6.74 -13.50 10.66
C VAL A 311 6.04 -14.85 10.63
N TYR A 312 4.94 -14.98 11.39
CA TYR A 312 4.19 -16.21 11.58
C TYR A 312 2.75 -16.07 11.13
N ILE A 313 2.22 -17.07 10.43
CA ILE A 313 0.85 -17.11 9.97
C ILE A 313 -0.06 -17.53 11.12
N ALA A 314 -0.59 -16.55 11.82
CA ALA A 314 -1.50 -16.71 12.96
C ALA A 314 -2.40 -15.46 13.06
N TRP A 315 -3.48 -15.56 13.84
CA TRP A 315 -4.34 -14.43 14.15
C TRP A 315 -4.71 -14.39 15.64
N ALA A 316 -5.09 -13.21 16.13
CA ALA A 316 -5.57 -13.01 17.50
C ALA A 316 -6.48 -11.79 17.66
N GLY A 317 -7.25 -11.76 18.76
CA GLY A 317 -8.09 -10.62 19.12
C GLY A 317 -7.37 -9.55 19.92
N ARG A 318 -6.41 -9.91 20.77
CA ARG A 318 -5.77 -8.98 21.73
C ARG A 318 -4.28 -8.84 21.56
N ASN A 319 -3.65 -9.82 20.94
CA ASN A 319 -2.20 -9.88 20.74
C ASN A 319 -1.79 -9.10 19.48
N ARG A 320 -0.64 -8.42 19.51
CA ARG A 320 -0.05 -7.70 18.36
C ARG A 320 1.08 -8.47 17.66
N SER A 321 1.40 -9.69 18.13
CA SER A 321 2.46 -10.50 17.50
C SER A 321 2.04 -11.29 16.26
N PRO A 322 0.75 -11.67 16.05
CA PRO A 322 0.35 -12.44 14.87
C PRO A 322 0.22 -11.58 13.60
N LEU A 323 0.10 -12.28 12.47
CA LEU A 323 -0.08 -11.73 11.13
C LEU A 323 -1.36 -10.88 11.03
N ILE A 324 -2.47 -11.40 11.56
CA ILE A 324 -3.77 -10.72 11.51
C ILE A 324 -4.26 -10.48 12.94
N ARG A 325 -4.65 -9.25 13.21
CA ARG A 325 -5.29 -8.85 14.45
C ARG A 325 -6.74 -8.46 14.22
N VAL A 326 -7.60 -8.75 15.19
CA VAL A 326 -8.98 -8.25 15.23
C VAL A 326 -9.05 -7.10 16.22
N PRO A 327 -9.02 -5.82 15.79
CA PRO A 327 -9.11 -4.66 16.69
C PRO A 327 -10.35 -4.68 17.58
N ALA A 328 -10.34 -3.94 18.69
CA ALA A 328 -11.40 -4.00 19.69
C ALA A 328 -12.74 -3.35 19.26
N SER A 329 -12.72 -2.47 18.27
CA SER A 329 -13.94 -1.82 17.75
C SER A 329 -14.91 -2.85 17.17
N ARG A 330 -16.22 -2.62 17.43
CA ARG A 330 -17.30 -3.48 16.96
C ARG A 330 -18.40 -2.64 16.29
N GLY A 331 -19.45 -3.29 15.81
CA GLY A 331 -20.50 -2.66 15.00
C GLY A 331 -19.95 -2.20 13.67
N MET A 332 -20.18 -0.96 13.29
CA MET A 332 -19.67 -0.37 12.05
C MET A 332 -18.13 -0.33 11.98
N GLY A 333 -17.44 -0.39 13.11
CA GLY A 333 -15.98 -0.36 13.20
C GLY A 333 -15.33 -1.76 13.23
N THR A 334 -16.09 -2.85 13.05
CA THR A 334 -15.55 -4.21 13.02
C THR A 334 -14.66 -4.40 11.80
N ARG A 335 -13.41 -4.88 12.01
CA ARG A 335 -12.42 -4.99 10.95
C ARG A 335 -11.36 -6.04 11.27
N LEU A 336 -10.63 -6.43 10.24
CA LEU A 336 -9.43 -7.27 10.33
C LEU A 336 -8.21 -6.42 9.96
N GLU A 337 -7.15 -6.48 10.75
CA GLU A 337 -5.90 -5.77 10.51
C GLU A 337 -4.83 -6.75 10.07
N LEU A 338 -4.41 -6.66 8.80
CA LEU A 338 -3.24 -7.37 8.29
C LEU A 338 -1.98 -6.53 8.53
N ARG A 339 -0.99 -7.09 9.24
CA ARG A 339 0.16 -6.37 9.76
C ARG A 339 1.46 -6.58 8.99
N SER A 340 1.50 -7.54 8.05
CA SER A 340 2.74 -7.85 7.30
C SER A 340 3.05 -6.87 6.19
N VAL A 341 2.06 -6.22 5.61
CA VAL A 341 2.24 -5.32 4.46
C VAL A 341 3.25 -4.23 4.79
N ASP A 342 4.15 -3.94 3.87
CA ASP A 342 5.05 -2.80 4.00
C ASP A 342 4.76 -1.73 2.94
N PRO A 343 5.19 -0.46 3.15
CA PRO A 343 4.80 0.63 2.28
C PRO A 343 5.46 0.61 0.89
N THR A 344 6.33 -0.38 0.58
CA THR A 344 6.83 -0.59 -0.79
C THR A 344 5.82 -1.33 -1.67
N ALA A 345 4.80 -1.95 -1.08
CA ALA A 345 3.75 -2.61 -1.82
C ALA A 345 3.01 -1.63 -2.75
N ASN A 346 2.64 -2.14 -3.94
CA ASN A 346 1.66 -1.46 -4.79
C ASN A 346 0.28 -1.58 -4.13
N PRO A 347 -0.33 -0.47 -3.66
CA PRO A 347 -1.56 -0.57 -2.88
C PRO A 347 -2.72 -1.20 -3.68
N TYR A 348 -2.82 -0.92 -4.97
CA TYR A 348 -3.90 -1.49 -5.80
C TYR A 348 -3.76 -3.01 -5.94
N LEU A 349 -2.56 -3.51 -6.23
CA LEU A 349 -2.32 -4.95 -6.36
C LEU A 349 -2.47 -5.67 -5.01
N ALA A 350 -1.93 -5.06 -3.95
CA ALA A 350 -2.04 -5.62 -2.60
C ALA A 350 -3.50 -5.79 -2.19
N LEU A 351 -4.32 -4.76 -2.35
CA LEU A 351 -5.71 -4.81 -1.91
C LEU A 351 -6.60 -5.64 -2.85
N ALA A 352 -6.28 -5.73 -4.15
CA ALA A 352 -6.96 -6.66 -5.07
C ALA A 352 -6.72 -8.12 -4.63
N VAL A 353 -5.47 -8.49 -4.36
CA VAL A 353 -5.11 -9.85 -3.93
C VAL A 353 -5.68 -10.18 -2.55
N LEU A 354 -5.67 -9.25 -1.59
CA LEU A 354 -6.26 -9.47 -0.27
C LEU A 354 -7.79 -9.62 -0.34
N LEU A 355 -8.44 -8.86 -1.21
CA LEU A 355 -9.88 -8.99 -1.42
C LEU A 355 -10.21 -10.36 -2.01
N GLU A 356 -9.55 -10.77 -3.07
CA GLU A 356 -9.79 -12.08 -3.72
C GLU A 356 -9.49 -13.26 -2.78
N ALA A 357 -8.38 -13.20 -2.01
CA ALA A 357 -8.08 -14.20 -0.99
C ALA A 357 -9.18 -14.30 0.08
N GLY A 358 -9.70 -13.16 0.51
CA GLY A 358 -10.80 -13.13 1.48
C GLY A 358 -12.13 -13.61 0.89
N LEU A 359 -12.43 -13.28 -0.37
CA LEU A 359 -13.62 -13.74 -1.08
C LEU A 359 -13.58 -15.25 -1.33
N ASP A 360 -12.41 -15.79 -1.72
CA ASP A 360 -12.20 -17.24 -1.82
C ASP A 360 -12.53 -17.94 -0.49
N GLY A 361 -12.10 -17.35 0.63
CA GLY A 361 -12.48 -17.84 1.95
C GLY A 361 -14.00 -17.88 2.19
N ILE A 362 -14.73 -16.85 1.75
CA ILE A 362 -16.19 -16.79 1.88
C ILE A 362 -16.87 -17.80 0.95
N GLU A 363 -16.51 -17.85 -0.32
CA GLU A 363 -17.13 -18.71 -1.34
C GLU A 363 -16.90 -20.20 -1.05
N ASN A 364 -15.67 -20.56 -0.63
CA ASN A 364 -15.29 -21.93 -0.30
C ASN A 364 -15.47 -22.29 1.19
N LYS A 365 -15.98 -21.35 2.00
CA LYS A 365 -16.25 -21.53 3.44
C LYS A 365 -15.00 -22.02 4.20
N ILE A 366 -13.88 -21.38 3.95
CA ILE A 366 -12.61 -21.72 4.61
C ILE A 366 -12.67 -21.21 6.05
N GLU A 367 -12.70 -22.13 7.00
CA GLU A 367 -12.75 -21.78 8.43
C GLU A 367 -11.43 -21.21 8.90
N ALA A 368 -11.49 -20.09 9.63
CA ALA A 368 -10.33 -19.57 10.32
C ALA A 368 -9.85 -20.55 11.39
N PRO A 369 -8.54 -20.78 11.51
CA PRO A 369 -7.99 -21.60 12.61
C PRO A 369 -8.27 -20.97 13.98
N GLU A 370 -7.99 -21.68 15.07
CA GLU A 370 -8.13 -21.11 16.42
C GLU A 370 -7.18 -19.91 16.63
N PRO A 371 -7.62 -18.86 17.35
CA PRO A 371 -6.79 -17.69 17.61
C PRO A 371 -5.61 -18.02 18.55
N VAL A 372 -4.47 -17.39 18.32
CA VAL A 372 -3.27 -17.53 19.15
C VAL A 372 -3.10 -16.28 20.01
N GLU A 373 -3.60 -16.32 21.25
CA GLU A 373 -3.55 -15.18 22.17
C GLU A 373 -2.23 -15.07 22.95
N SER A 374 -1.39 -16.11 22.91
CA SER A 374 -0.05 -16.08 23.51
C SER A 374 0.94 -15.30 22.62
N ASN A 375 2.00 -14.77 23.23
CA ASN A 375 3.09 -14.15 22.48
C ASN A 375 3.80 -15.20 21.61
N ILE A 376 3.60 -15.14 20.30
CA ILE A 376 4.14 -16.13 19.35
C ILE A 376 5.68 -16.09 19.30
N TYR A 377 6.30 -14.97 19.57
CA TYR A 377 7.77 -14.84 19.53
C TYR A 377 8.51 -15.64 20.61
N VAL A 378 7.82 -16.01 21.69
CA VAL A 378 8.43 -16.83 22.77
C VAL A 378 8.19 -18.34 22.57
N LEU A 379 7.32 -18.73 21.62
CA LEU A 379 7.05 -20.13 21.29
C LEU A 379 8.24 -20.73 20.54
N ASN A 380 8.68 -21.91 20.98
CA ASN A 380 9.66 -22.69 20.23
C ASN A 380 9.03 -23.38 19.00
N GLU A 381 9.85 -23.96 18.13
CA GLU A 381 9.39 -24.59 16.89
C GLU A 381 8.38 -25.72 17.11
N ALA A 382 8.57 -26.54 18.15
CA ALA A 382 7.66 -27.64 18.48
C ALA A 382 6.29 -27.13 18.92
N GLU A 383 6.27 -26.07 19.75
CA GLU A 383 5.04 -25.42 20.20
C GLU A 383 4.30 -24.75 19.01
N ARG A 384 5.03 -24.06 18.13
CA ARG A 384 4.39 -23.48 16.92
C ARG A 384 3.78 -24.57 16.03
N LYS A 385 4.46 -25.69 15.88
CA LYS A 385 3.95 -26.83 15.11
C LYS A 385 2.69 -27.45 15.74
N GLU A 386 2.61 -27.51 17.06
CA GLU A 386 1.42 -27.98 17.79
C GLU A 386 0.21 -27.07 17.55
N TYR A 387 0.41 -25.74 17.48
CA TYR A 387 -0.61 -24.77 17.13
C TYR A 387 -0.89 -24.67 15.61
N GLY A 388 -0.19 -25.45 14.78
CA GLY A 388 -0.32 -25.38 13.31
C GLY A 388 0.18 -24.07 12.69
N ILE A 389 1.00 -23.30 13.43
CA ILE A 389 1.54 -22.02 12.98
C ILE A 389 2.65 -22.25 11.95
N LYS A 390 2.47 -21.71 10.76
CA LYS A 390 3.46 -21.71 9.66
C LYS A 390 4.24 -20.39 9.65
N ASP A 391 5.45 -20.40 9.09
CA ASP A 391 6.25 -19.21 8.88
C ASP A 391 5.84 -18.52 7.55
N LEU A 392 5.96 -17.19 7.50
CA LEU A 392 5.95 -16.44 6.23
C LEU A 392 7.24 -16.75 5.43
N PRO A 393 7.27 -16.48 4.11
CA PRO A 393 8.50 -16.61 3.32
C PRO A 393 9.62 -15.75 3.91
N SER A 394 10.82 -16.29 4.00
CA SER A 394 11.99 -15.59 4.55
C SER A 394 12.82 -14.82 3.52
N THR A 395 12.50 -14.95 2.22
CA THR A 395 13.18 -14.27 1.12
C THR A 395 12.20 -13.94 0.00
N LEU A 396 12.53 -12.93 -0.81
CA LEU A 396 11.77 -12.60 -2.01
C LEU A 396 11.67 -13.80 -2.97
N HIS A 397 12.74 -14.60 -3.08
CA HIS A 397 12.74 -15.80 -3.91
C HIS A 397 11.66 -16.81 -3.49
N ASN A 398 11.60 -17.10 -2.18
CA ASN A 398 10.61 -18.03 -1.64
C ASN A 398 9.18 -17.50 -1.78
N ALA A 399 8.99 -16.21 -1.59
CA ALA A 399 7.68 -15.56 -1.74
C ALA A 399 7.18 -15.60 -3.18
N VAL A 400 8.05 -15.30 -4.16
CA VAL A 400 7.72 -15.40 -5.59
C VAL A 400 7.43 -16.85 -6.00
N LYS A 401 8.14 -17.81 -5.40
CA LYS A 401 7.85 -19.24 -5.63
C LYS A 401 6.47 -19.61 -5.08
N GLY A 402 6.16 -19.18 -3.84
CA GLY A 402 4.84 -19.41 -3.24
C GLY A 402 3.71 -18.78 -4.06
N LEU A 403 3.88 -17.54 -4.55
CA LEU A 403 2.91 -16.86 -5.41
C LEU A 403 2.55 -17.70 -6.64
N LEU A 404 3.53 -18.36 -7.26
CA LEU A 404 3.31 -19.19 -8.46
C LEU A 404 2.62 -20.54 -8.15
N GLU A 405 2.52 -20.94 -6.89
CA GLU A 405 1.87 -22.19 -6.45
C GLU A 405 0.39 -21.98 -6.11
N ASP A 406 -0.13 -20.74 -6.14
CA ASP A 406 -1.49 -20.39 -5.70
C ASP A 406 -2.32 -19.81 -6.86
N ASP A 407 -3.37 -20.52 -7.24
CA ASP A 407 -4.21 -20.12 -8.38
C ASP A 407 -5.04 -18.88 -8.06
N VAL A 408 -5.53 -18.71 -6.83
CA VAL A 408 -6.31 -17.53 -6.41
C VAL A 408 -5.47 -16.26 -6.52
N VAL A 409 -4.23 -16.28 -6.02
CA VAL A 409 -3.31 -15.14 -6.09
C VAL A 409 -2.92 -14.82 -7.53
N LYS A 410 -2.71 -15.85 -8.38
CA LYS A 410 -2.41 -15.67 -9.81
C LYS A 410 -3.58 -15.04 -10.56
N GLU A 411 -4.79 -15.54 -10.35
CA GLU A 411 -6.01 -15.05 -10.99
C GLU A 411 -6.33 -13.61 -10.55
N ALA A 412 -6.12 -13.28 -9.27
CA ALA A 412 -6.29 -11.94 -8.74
C ALA A 412 -5.41 -10.90 -9.48
N LEU A 413 -4.21 -11.27 -9.90
CA LEU A 413 -3.30 -10.40 -10.65
C LEU A 413 -3.62 -10.37 -12.16
N GLY A 414 -4.06 -11.50 -12.70
CA GLY A 414 -4.18 -11.73 -14.15
C GLY A 414 -2.82 -11.90 -14.84
N ASP A 415 -2.84 -12.49 -16.02
CA ASP A 415 -1.63 -12.97 -16.73
C ASP A 415 -0.60 -11.87 -16.99
N HIS A 416 -1.04 -10.68 -17.40
CA HIS A 416 -0.13 -9.59 -17.76
C HIS A 416 0.67 -9.10 -16.53
N ILE A 417 -0.02 -8.75 -15.46
CA ILE A 417 0.61 -8.25 -14.22
C ILE A 417 1.47 -9.36 -13.61
N LEU A 418 0.93 -10.57 -13.49
CA LEU A 418 1.65 -11.72 -12.95
C LEU A 418 2.98 -11.96 -13.66
N THR A 419 2.97 -12.03 -15.00
CA THR A 419 4.16 -12.32 -15.81
C THR A 419 5.22 -11.25 -15.58
N ASN A 420 4.86 -9.97 -15.72
CA ASN A 420 5.80 -8.86 -15.58
C ASN A 420 6.31 -8.69 -14.14
N PHE A 421 5.43 -8.85 -13.15
CA PHE A 421 5.82 -8.80 -11.74
C PHE A 421 6.82 -9.91 -11.40
N VAL A 422 6.53 -11.15 -11.76
CA VAL A 422 7.40 -12.30 -11.48
C VAL A 422 8.77 -12.14 -12.16
N GLU A 423 8.79 -11.68 -13.41
CA GLU A 423 10.04 -11.43 -14.14
C GLU A 423 10.88 -10.36 -13.44
N ALA A 424 10.29 -9.20 -13.11
CA ALA A 424 10.97 -8.13 -12.41
C ALA A 424 11.54 -8.61 -11.05
N LYS A 425 10.76 -9.39 -10.28
CA LYS A 425 11.20 -9.89 -8.96
C LYS A 425 12.26 -10.97 -9.04
N ARG A 426 12.28 -11.78 -10.10
CA ARG A 426 13.37 -12.73 -10.38
C ARG A 426 14.68 -12.01 -10.72
N ILE A 427 14.61 -10.94 -11.53
CA ILE A 427 15.78 -10.11 -11.87
C ILE A 427 16.32 -9.42 -10.61
N GLU A 428 15.44 -8.81 -9.79
CA GLU A 428 15.81 -8.18 -8.52
C GLU A 428 16.52 -9.18 -7.58
N TRP A 429 15.93 -10.36 -7.40
CA TRP A 429 16.52 -11.40 -6.57
C TRP A 429 17.87 -11.89 -7.09
N ALA A 430 18.00 -12.14 -8.40
CA ALA A 430 19.26 -12.59 -8.99
C ALA A 430 20.38 -11.57 -8.81
N SER A 431 20.08 -10.29 -8.99
CA SER A 431 21.01 -9.18 -8.75
C SER A 431 21.44 -9.12 -7.28
N TYR A 432 20.48 -9.19 -6.36
CA TYR A 432 20.75 -9.17 -4.91
C TYR A 432 21.58 -10.41 -4.47
N ALA A 433 21.24 -11.60 -4.94
CA ALA A 433 21.91 -12.83 -4.56
C ALA A 433 23.38 -12.91 -5.05
N ALA A 434 23.71 -12.17 -6.12
CA ALA A 434 25.07 -12.05 -6.61
C ALA A 434 25.88 -10.95 -5.92
N PHE A 435 25.22 -10.06 -5.17
CA PHE A 435 25.88 -8.93 -4.52
C PHE A 435 26.64 -9.37 -3.26
N VAL A 436 27.95 -9.04 -3.21
CA VAL A 436 28.79 -9.31 -2.03
C VAL A 436 28.67 -8.12 -1.09
N SER A 437 28.04 -8.32 0.06
CA SER A 437 27.80 -7.27 1.05
C SER A 437 29.04 -6.96 1.89
N GLN A 438 29.09 -5.74 2.45
CA GLN A 438 30.15 -5.36 3.39
C GLN A 438 30.20 -6.31 4.59
N TRP A 439 29.04 -6.80 5.06
CA TRP A 439 28.97 -7.77 6.15
C TRP A 439 29.72 -9.08 5.81
N GLU A 440 29.61 -9.60 4.59
CA GLU A 440 30.32 -10.79 4.15
C GLU A 440 31.82 -10.53 4.08
N ILE A 441 32.24 -9.38 3.55
CA ILE A 441 33.65 -8.96 3.52
C ILE A 441 34.23 -8.89 4.93
N ASP A 442 33.55 -8.20 5.85
CA ASP A 442 34.00 -8.02 7.22
C ASP A 442 34.11 -9.33 8.00
N ASN A 443 33.21 -10.29 7.73
CA ASN A 443 33.16 -11.54 8.46
C ASN A 443 33.96 -12.68 7.81
N TYR A 444 34.19 -12.66 6.50
CA TYR A 444 34.77 -13.82 5.80
C TYR A 444 36.13 -13.56 5.17
N LEU A 445 36.42 -12.32 4.69
CA LEU A 445 37.63 -12.02 3.91
C LEU A 445 38.92 -12.40 4.65
N HIS A 446 38.96 -12.27 5.98
CA HIS A 446 40.13 -12.58 6.80
C HIS A 446 40.11 -13.98 7.39
N LEU A 447 39.03 -14.74 7.21
CA LEU A 447 38.90 -16.11 7.73
C LEU A 447 39.28 -17.17 6.72
N TYR A 448 39.08 -16.87 5.46
CA TYR A 448 39.31 -17.76 4.33
C TYR A 448 40.24 -17.13 3.30
#